data_5003b692ed6fe24cb4f38574aea28681
#
_entry.id   5003b692ed6fe24cb4f38574aea28681
#
_cell.length_a   1.000
_cell.length_b   1.000
_cell.length_c   1.000
_cell.angle_alpha   90.00
_cell.angle_beta   90.00
_cell.angle_gamma   90.00
#
_symmetry.space_group_name_H-M   'P 1'
#
loop_
_entity.id
_entity.type
_entity.pdbx_description
1 polymer ?
#
loop_
_entity_poly.entity_id
_entity_poly.type
_entity_poly.pdbx_seq_one_letter_code
_entity_poly.pdbx_strand_id
1 'polypeptide(L)'
;MKTRLLIITVSTLVSFTASVNAQDTPQPKLTLISSVNIFDGKNDKLQKNMHVVIKDNLIEQISDEPLVITALAGNTIIDGGGRTLMPGLIESHVHLNLQHMMGGYESMEDRDWQEIGAMAAFAAQSLLMDGFTTVRDCGTLQSGIRRAVDRGDAIGPRIYSAGGVISQTSGHGDWRKKGFRTLESRYTYKAAQLGMGYIVDGYDATLSAARQNIANGASFNKMMLSGGVFSTKDGLHTVQGTEEEIRAVVLASDTWGTYATAHVNNPADVQRGIRLGLKEILHAQFLDDETAKMMSEKGIFYNPQLSVSSKAAIERTFGPGPSVFKSKAMIVADGMAKIPGIVKKYPKLMEKMTFGVDTVTVSPADAIRNRDHEIWFWSDQFGNFQTLKSLTSIGGKLAALTGKHNPYPFGKLGVIEKGAYADILLVDGNPLEDITVIGGNPKLFDAPDRKAGSVKTVRLIMKDGKIYKNTL
;
A
#
# COMPACT_ATOMS: atom_id res chain seq x y z
N MET A 1 31.34 -75.86 52.30
CA MET A 1 31.46 -75.78 50.83
C MET A 1 30.21 -75.05 50.32
N LYS A 2 30.36 -73.80 49.92
CA LYS A 2 29.28 -72.98 49.35
C LYS A 2 29.54 -72.78 47.85
N THR A 3 28.73 -73.46 47.04
CA THR A 3 28.76 -73.36 45.57
C THR A 3 28.10 -72.06 45.17
N ARG A 4 28.83 -71.17 44.47
CA ARG A 4 28.26 -69.93 43.86
C ARG A 4 27.85 -70.25 42.42
N LEU A 5 26.56 -70.05 42.13
CA LEU A 5 26.02 -70.10 40.79
C LEU A 5 26.24 -68.78 40.08
N LEU A 6 26.96 -68.85 38.95
CA LEU A 6 27.22 -67.67 38.10
C LEU A 6 26.11 -67.61 37.00
N ILE A 7 25.25 -66.58 37.08
CA ILE A 7 24.22 -66.32 36.04
C ILE A 7 24.85 -65.34 35.02
N ILE A 8 25.06 -65.79 33.81
CA ILE A 8 25.47 -64.97 32.69
C ILE A 8 24.22 -64.47 31.99
N THR A 9 23.93 -63.16 32.11
CA THR A 9 22.87 -62.49 31.36
C THR A 9 23.42 -62.07 30.01
N VAL A 10 22.90 -62.66 28.93
CA VAL A 10 23.21 -62.22 27.55
C VAL A 10 22.22 -61.11 27.19
N SER A 11 22.71 -59.88 27.12
CA SER A 11 21.94 -58.72 26.62
C SER A 11 22.03 -58.69 25.11
N THR A 12 20.96 -59.01 24.44
CA THR A 12 20.80 -58.83 22.98
C THR A 12 20.54 -57.34 22.71
N LEU A 13 21.54 -56.63 22.17
CA LEU A 13 21.35 -55.27 21.65
C LEU A 13 20.57 -55.39 20.34
N VAL A 14 19.28 -55.01 20.36
CA VAL A 14 18.53 -54.80 19.13
C VAL A 14 18.83 -53.36 18.66
N SER A 15 19.66 -53.25 17.62
CA SER A 15 19.95 -51.99 16.91
C SER A 15 18.73 -51.63 16.08
N PHE A 16 17.90 -50.68 16.55
CA PHE A 16 16.91 -50.02 15.72
C PHE A 16 17.68 -49.04 14.77
N THR A 17 17.88 -49.44 13.55
CA THR A 17 18.19 -48.51 12.45
C THR A 17 16.92 -47.79 12.10
N ALA A 18 16.70 -46.61 12.67
CA ALA A 18 15.68 -45.69 12.18
C ALA A 18 16.12 -45.25 10.78
N SER A 19 15.49 -45.74 9.74
CA SER A 19 15.55 -45.15 8.40
C SER A 19 14.95 -43.75 8.50
N VAL A 20 15.79 -42.74 8.59
CA VAL A 20 15.38 -41.37 8.36
C VAL A 20 14.95 -41.32 6.90
N ASN A 21 13.65 -41.42 6.64
CA ASN A 21 13.09 -41.06 5.35
C ASN A 21 13.55 -39.63 5.10
N ALA A 22 14.40 -39.42 4.11
CA ALA A 22 14.66 -38.10 3.57
C ALA A 22 13.29 -37.55 3.22
N GLN A 23 12.81 -36.57 4.01
CA GLN A 23 11.60 -35.84 3.65
C GLN A 23 11.86 -35.29 2.25
N ASP A 24 11.05 -35.72 1.28
CA ASP A 24 11.03 -35.15 -0.06
C ASP A 24 10.84 -33.65 0.11
N THR A 25 11.95 -32.90 0.01
CA THR A 25 11.85 -31.44 -0.06
C THR A 25 11.04 -31.13 -1.30
N PRO A 26 9.91 -30.42 -1.16
CA PRO A 26 9.07 -30.09 -2.30
C PRO A 26 9.94 -29.46 -3.40
N GLN A 27 9.89 -30.05 -4.60
CA GLN A 27 10.62 -29.49 -5.72
C GLN A 27 10.12 -28.06 -6.01
N PRO A 28 11.00 -27.09 -6.27
CA PRO A 28 10.59 -25.71 -6.53
C PRO A 28 9.71 -25.66 -7.76
N LYS A 29 8.63 -24.90 -7.66
CA LYS A 29 7.70 -24.67 -8.77
C LYS A 29 8.31 -23.64 -9.73
N LEU A 30 8.42 -24.00 -11.02
CA LEU A 30 8.90 -23.09 -12.06
C LEU A 30 7.72 -22.60 -12.91
N THR A 31 7.75 -21.29 -13.23
CA THR A 31 6.88 -20.70 -14.25
C THR A 31 7.76 -19.99 -15.28
N LEU A 32 7.62 -20.39 -16.54
CA LEU A 32 8.24 -19.68 -17.68
C LEU A 32 7.17 -18.82 -18.35
N ILE A 33 7.44 -17.52 -18.46
CA ILE A 33 6.68 -16.61 -19.31
C ILE A 33 7.60 -16.24 -20.48
N SER A 34 7.24 -16.66 -21.70
CA SER A 34 8.03 -16.48 -22.90
C SER A 34 7.46 -15.43 -23.83
N SER A 35 8.28 -14.93 -24.77
CA SER A 35 7.86 -14.03 -25.85
C SER A 35 7.15 -12.77 -25.35
N VAL A 36 7.77 -12.04 -24.42
CA VAL A 36 7.22 -10.80 -23.85
C VAL A 36 8.09 -9.58 -24.13
N ASN A 37 7.49 -8.41 -24.07
CA ASN A 37 8.22 -7.14 -24.01
C ASN A 37 8.20 -6.66 -22.56
N ILE A 38 9.35 -6.37 -21.94
CA ILE A 38 9.42 -6.02 -20.51
C ILE A 38 9.49 -4.51 -20.32
N PHE A 39 8.53 -3.95 -19.55
CA PHE A 39 8.71 -2.73 -18.79
C PHE A 39 9.26 -3.09 -17.41
N ASP A 40 10.49 -2.73 -17.11
CA ASP A 40 11.18 -3.17 -15.90
C ASP A 40 10.92 -2.33 -14.63
N GLY A 41 10.08 -1.28 -14.76
CA GLY A 41 9.80 -0.32 -13.70
C GLY A 41 10.82 0.81 -13.57
N LYS A 42 11.88 0.85 -14.39
CA LYS A 42 13.01 1.78 -14.28
C LYS A 42 13.31 2.56 -15.56
N ASN A 43 13.18 1.91 -16.70
CA ASN A 43 13.58 2.44 -18.00
C ASN A 43 12.34 2.86 -18.81
N ASP A 44 12.51 3.89 -19.65
CA ASP A 44 11.47 4.45 -20.52
C ASP A 44 11.28 3.71 -21.85
N LYS A 45 11.91 2.54 -21.96
CA LYS A 45 11.84 1.67 -23.16
C LYS A 45 11.58 0.23 -22.76
N LEU A 46 10.77 -0.45 -23.58
CA LEU A 46 10.55 -1.88 -23.42
C LEU A 46 11.77 -2.69 -23.90
N GLN A 47 12.21 -3.65 -23.07
CA GLN A 47 13.10 -4.72 -23.52
C GLN A 47 12.28 -5.71 -24.35
N LYS A 48 12.66 -5.94 -25.60
CA LYS A 48 11.88 -6.72 -26.57
C LYS A 48 12.25 -8.20 -26.56
N ASN A 49 11.27 -9.06 -26.87
CA ASN A 49 11.43 -10.50 -27.07
C ASN A 49 12.11 -11.23 -25.90
N MET A 50 11.70 -10.92 -24.69
CA MET A 50 12.27 -11.46 -23.47
C MET A 50 11.54 -12.71 -23.00
N HIS A 51 12.27 -13.48 -22.16
CA HIS A 51 11.77 -14.66 -21.46
C HIS A 51 12.08 -14.52 -19.97
N VAL A 52 11.13 -14.89 -19.12
CA VAL A 52 11.23 -14.76 -17.66
C VAL A 52 10.94 -16.11 -17.01
N VAL A 53 11.90 -16.62 -16.22
CA VAL A 53 11.70 -17.79 -15.37
C VAL A 53 11.49 -17.32 -13.93
N ILE A 54 10.41 -17.80 -13.35
CA ILE A 54 10.04 -17.59 -11.96
C ILE A 54 10.24 -18.91 -11.23
N LYS A 55 10.91 -18.86 -10.08
CA LYS A 55 11.08 -19.97 -9.16
C LYS A 55 10.34 -19.66 -7.88
N ASP A 56 9.30 -20.45 -7.59
CA ASP A 56 8.39 -20.23 -6.48
C ASP A 56 7.74 -18.83 -6.56
N ASN A 57 8.19 -17.88 -5.76
CA ASN A 57 7.66 -16.52 -5.71
C ASN A 57 8.65 -15.43 -6.17
N LEU A 58 9.82 -15.80 -6.68
CA LEU A 58 10.87 -14.87 -7.11
C LEU A 58 11.20 -15.02 -8.59
N ILE A 59 11.58 -13.93 -9.23
CA ILE A 59 12.15 -13.93 -10.58
C ILE A 59 13.55 -14.50 -10.50
N GLU A 60 13.76 -15.65 -11.14
CA GLU A 60 15.05 -16.37 -11.13
C GLU A 60 15.95 -15.93 -12.29
N GLN A 61 15.37 -15.78 -13.49
CA GLN A 61 16.13 -15.48 -14.71
C GLN A 61 15.31 -14.64 -15.68
N ILE A 62 16.00 -13.73 -16.37
CA ILE A 62 15.47 -12.97 -17.50
C ILE A 62 16.50 -13.12 -18.64
N SER A 63 16.02 -13.36 -19.88
CA SER A 63 16.88 -13.60 -21.04
C SER A 63 16.21 -13.10 -22.32
N ASP A 64 17.00 -12.61 -23.26
CA ASP A 64 16.62 -12.37 -24.65
C ASP A 64 16.78 -13.63 -25.54
N GLU A 65 17.49 -14.64 -25.03
CA GLU A 65 17.57 -15.96 -25.65
C GLU A 65 16.47 -16.88 -25.10
N PRO A 66 15.93 -17.79 -25.91
CA PRO A 66 14.90 -18.73 -25.49
C PRO A 66 15.30 -19.55 -24.28
N LEU A 67 14.42 -19.58 -23.28
CA LEU A 67 14.59 -20.41 -22.09
C LEU A 67 13.65 -21.61 -22.14
N VAL A 68 14.11 -22.73 -21.57
CA VAL A 68 13.35 -23.97 -21.49
C VAL A 68 13.34 -24.42 -20.03
N ILE A 69 12.14 -24.76 -19.53
CA ILE A 69 11.99 -25.46 -18.26
C ILE A 69 11.43 -26.86 -18.51
N THR A 70 11.80 -27.82 -17.66
CA THR A 70 11.30 -29.18 -17.78
C THR A 70 9.80 -29.20 -17.48
N ALA A 71 9.01 -29.90 -18.31
CA ALA A 71 7.57 -30.11 -18.13
C ALA A 71 7.31 -31.11 -17.00
N LEU A 72 7.60 -30.73 -15.76
CA LEU A 72 7.29 -31.50 -14.55
C LEU A 72 5.94 -31.08 -13.97
N ALA A 73 5.35 -31.97 -13.20
CA ALA A 73 4.11 -31.65 -12.46
C ALA A 73 4.33 -30.43 -11.56
N GLY A 74 3.47 -29.41 -11.72
CA GLY A 74 3.56 -28.15 -10.99
C GLY A 74 4.23 -27.01 -11.73
N ASN A 75 5.03 -27.28 -12.78
CA ASN A 75 5.61 -26.22 -13.64
C ASN A 75 4.55 -25.67 -14.61
N THR A 76 4.69 -24.38 -14.94
CA THR A 76 3.76 -23.66 -15.82
C THR A 76 4.53 -22.99 -16.95
N ILE A 77 4.04 -23.10 -18.18
CA ILE A 77 4.58 -22.40 -19.35
C ILE A 77 3.48 -21.51 -19.91
N ILE A 78 3.79 -20.23 -20.09
CA ILE A 78 2.89 -19.18 -20.59
C ILE A 78 3.56 -18.52 -21.78
N ASP A 79 2.92 -18.57 -22.93
CA ASP A 79 3.33 -17.76 -24.06
C ASP A 79 2.73 -16.35 -23.92
N GLY A 80 3.61 -15.36 -23.78
CA GLY A 80 3.20 -13.96 -23.67
C GLY A 80 2.72 -13.37 -24.99
N GLY A 81 3.06 -13.98 -26.15
CA GLY A 81 2.56 -13.57 -27.46
C GLY A 81 2.90 -12.11 -27.81
N GLY A 82 4.08 -11.61 -27.42
CA GLY A 82 4.53 -10.24 -27.66
C GLY A 82 3.90 -9.17 -26.77
N ARG A 83 3.13 -9.54 -25.75
CA ARG A 83 2.51 -8.64 -24.77
C ARG A 83 3.54 -7.96 -23.89
N THR A 84 3.12 -6.88 -23.23
CA THR A 84 3.98 -6.22 -22.23
C THR A 84 3.86 -6.91 -20.90
N LEU A 85 5.00 -7.41 -20.38
CA LEU A 85 5.18 -7.86 -19.02
C LEU A 85 5.71 -6.70 -18.19
N MET A 86 5.03 -6.40 -17.09
CA MET A 86 5.37 -5.27 -16.22
C MET A 86 5.23 -5.65 -14.74
N PRO A 87 5.84 -4.88 -13.81
CA PRO A 87 5.59 -5.08 -12.39
C PRO A 87 4.12 -4.89 -12.06
N GLY A 88 3.63 -5.63 -11.07
CA GLY A 88 2.35 -5.34 -10.44
C GLY A 88 2.31 -3.92 -9.87
N LEU A 89 1.15 -3.29 -9.93
CA LEU A 89 0.95 -1.92 -9.48
C LEU A 89 1.03 -1.82 -7.95
N ILE A 90 1.46 -0.68 -7.46
CA ILE A 90 1.56 -0.36 -6.03
C ILE A 90 0.68 0.86 -5.73
N GLU A 91 -0.31 0.66 -4.88
CA GLU A 91 -1.15 1.72 -4.31
C GLU A 91 -0.58 2.12 -2.95
N SER A 92 -0.03 3.33 -2.86
CA SER A 92 0.73 3.75 -1.69
C SER A 92 -0.09 4.46 -0.61
N HIS A 93 -1.39 4.68 -0.84
CA HIS A 93 -2.26 5.34 0.14
C HIS A 93 -3.70 4.83 0.07
N VAL A 94 -3.96 3.73 0.76
CA VAL A 94 -5.33 3.21 0.94
C VAL A 94 -5.74 3.21 2.41
N HIS A 95 -7.04 3.07 2.62
CA HIS A 95 -7.68 2.79 3.90
C HIS A 95 -8.67 1.64 3.70
N LEU A 96 -8.22 0.38 3.74
CA LEU A 96 -9.03 -0.78 3.39
C LEU A 96 -10.31 -0.90 4.23
N ASN A 97 -10.24 -0.55 5.52
CA ASN A 97 -11.39 -0.53 6.41
C ASN A 97 -12.38 0.61 6.11
N LEU A 98 -11.91 1.72 5.54
CA LEU A 98 -12.71 2.93 5.35
C LEU A 98 -13.20 3.11 3.91
N GLN A 99 -12.60 2.41 2.94
CA GLN A 99 -12.87 2.65 1.52
C GLN A 99 -14.37 2.57 1.19
N HIS A 100 -15.06 1.61 1.76
CA HIS A 100 -16.50 1.37 1.52
C HIS A 100 -17.37 1.68 2.73
N MET A 101 -16.86 2.43 3.71
CA MET A 101 -17.61 2.80 4.93
C MET A 101 -18.57 3.95 4.63
N MET A 102 -19.69 3.65 3.98
CA MET A 102 -20.73 4.64 3.68
C MET A 102 -21.27 5.26 4.98
N GLY A 103 -21.55 6.56 4.96
CA GLY A 103 -21.99 7.31 6.13
C GLY A 103 -20.89 8.05 6.89
N GLY A 104 -19.65 8.02 6.38
CA GLY A 104 -18.50 8.72 6.98
C GLY A 104 -17.90 8.00 8.18
N TYR A 105 -16.85 8.57 8.76
CA TYR A 105 -16.08 7.93 9.84
C TYR A 105 -16.89 7.70 11.12
N GLU A 106 -17.87 8.55 11.41
CA GLU A 106 -18.72 8.41 12.60
C GLU A 106 -19.65 7.18 12.51
N SER A 107 -19.91 6.66 11.29
CA SER A 107 -20.68 5.42 11.09
C SER A 107 -19.96 4.16 11.59
N MET A 108 -18.67 4.26 11.89
CA MET A 108 -17.89 3.19 12.48
C MET A 108 -18.45 2.73 13.84
N GLU A 109 -19.04 3.66 14.60
CA GLU A 109 -19.65 3.35 15.91
C GLU A 109 -20.86 2.38 15.81
N ASP A 110 -21.49 2.31 14.63
CA ASP A 110 -22.69 1.52 14.40
C ASP A 110 -22.38 0.15 13.75
N ARG A 111 -21.07 -0.17 13.51
CA ARG A 111 -20.64 -1.40 12.82
C ARG A 111 -19.92 -2.34 13.78
N ASP A 112 -20.03 -3.64 13.50
CA ASP A 112 -19.22 -4.62 14.21
C ASP A 112 -17.88 -4.89 13.49
N TRP A 113 -16.96 -5.56 14.19
CA TRP A 113 -15.62 -5.84 13.66
C TRP A 113 -15.64 -6.84 12.48
N GLN A 114 -16.66 -7.70 12.39
CA GLN A 114 -16.82 -8.70 11.32
C GLN A 114 -17.19 -8.00 10.02
N GLU A 115 -18.14 -7.05 10.08
CA GLU A 115 -18.52 -6.21 8.95
C GLU A 115 -17.32 -5.39 8.44
N ILE A 116 -16.59 -4.72 9.34
CA ILE A 116 -15.40 -3.94 9.00
C ILE A 116 -14.32 -4.84 8.35
N GLY A 117 -14.10 -6.03 8.91
CA GLY A 117 -13.16 -7.01 8.35
C GLY A 117 -13.55 -7.52 6.97
N ALA A 118 -14.85 -7.79 6.76
CA ALA A 118 -15.37 -8.22 5.46
C ALA A 118 -15.22 -7.10 4.40
N MET A 119 -15.50 -5.85 4.76
CA MET A 119 -15.29 -4.68 3.89
C MET A 119 -13.81 -4.52 3.50
N ALA A 120 -12.90 -4.68 4.45
CA ALA A 120 -11.46 -4.60 4.19
C ALA A 120 -10.96 -5.73 3.26
N ALA A 121 -11.44 -6.95 3.46
CA ALA A 121 -11.11 -8.08 2.59
C ALA A 121 -11.64 -7.87 1.17
N PHE A 122 -12.87 -7.37 1.01
CA PHE A 122 -13.45 -7.02 -0.28
C PHE A 122 -12.64 -5.92 -1.00
N ALA A 123 -12.26 -4.85 -0.29
CA ALA A 123 -11.43 -3.78 -0.84
C ALA A 123 -10.05 -4.32 -1.29
N ALA A 124 -9.41 -5.17 -0.47
CA ALA A 124 -8.14 -5.81 -0.80
C ALA A 124 -8.25 -6.67 -2.07
N GLN A 125 -9.28 -7.51 -2.17
CA GLN A 125 -9.52 -8.32 -3.37
C GLN A 125 -9.76 -7.45 -4.61
N SER A 126 -10.56 -6.38 -4.49
CA SER A 126 -10.84 -5.45 -5.59
C SER A 126 -9.56 -4.83 -6.13
N LEU A 127 -8.64 -4.40 -5.24
CA LEU A 127 -7.36 -3.81 -5.62
C LEU A 127 -6.46 -4.82 -6.34
N LEU A 128 -6.32 -6.05 -5.82
CA LEU A 128 -5.53 -7.08 -6.48
C LEU A 128 -6.08 -7.41 -7.88
N MET A 129 -7.40 -7.53 -8.01
CA MET A 129 -8.03 -7.85 -9.30
C MET A 129 -7.91 -6.71 -10.32
N ASP A 130 -7.64 -5.49 -9.90
CA ASP A 130 -7.30 -4.37 -10.78
C ASP A 130 -5.77 -4.19 -10.99
N GLY A 131 -4.97 -5.20 -10.60
CA GLY A 131 -3.53 -5.24 -10.88
C GLY A 131 -2.64 -4.65 -9.78
N PHE A 132 -3.21 -4.15 -8.67
CA PHE A 132 -2.42 -3.69 -7.54
C PHE A 132 -1.98 -4.87 -6.68
N THR A 133 -0.76 -5.33 -6.91
CA THR A 133 -0.18 -6.47 -6.18
C THR A 133 0.37 -6.11 -4.81
N THR A 134 0.57 -4.82 -4.55
CA THR A 134 0.99 -4.28 -3.26
C THR A 134 0.19 -3.03 -2.92
N VAL A 135 -0.20 -2.90 -1.64
CA VAL A 135 -0.86 -1.71 -1.11
C VAL A 135 -0.22 -1.27 0.19
N ARG A 136 -0.26 0.04 0.45
CA ARG A 136 0.06 0.63 1.75
C ARG A 136 -1.22 1.19 2.37
N ASP A 137 -1.68 0.53 3.43
CA ASP A 137 -2.78 1.03 4.24
C ASP A 137 -2.24 2.07 5.24
N CYS A 138 -2.59 3.32 4.98
CA CYS A 138 -2.09 4.47 5.73
C CYS A 138 -2.88 4.75 7.00
N GLY A 139 -3.48 3.74 7.57
CA GLY A 139 -4.12 3.80 8.89
C GLY A 139 -5.47 3.11 8.93
N THR A 140 -5.90 2.82 10.14
CA THR A 140 -7.13 2.09 10.51
C THR A 140 -7.07 0.56 10.35
N LEU A 141 -6.13 0.01 9.60
CA LEU A 141 -6.01 -1.44 9.40
C LEU A 141 -5.01 -2.04 10.40
N GLN A 142 -5.47 -2.97 11.21
CA GLN A 142 -4.60 -3.88 11.96
C GLN A 142 -4.09 -5.01 11.05
N SER A 143 -3.03 -5.68 11.45
CA SER A 143 -2.37 -6.71 10.64
C SER A 143 -3.20 -7.97 10.35
N GLY A 144 -4.45 -8.07 10.86
CA GLY A 144 -5.31 -9.26 10.69
C GLY A 144 -5.59 -9.62 9.24
N ILE A 145 -6.01 -8.64 8.43
CA ILE A 145 -6.29 -8.86 6.99
C ILE A 145 -5.00 -9.24 6.25
N ARG A 146 -3.87 -8.58 6.55
CA ARG A 146 -2.57 -8.97 5.99
C ARG A 146 -2.28 -10.45 6.26
N ARG A 147 -2.38 -10.88 7.52
CA ARG A 147 -2.13 -12.30 7.87
C ARG A 147 -3.08 -13.27 7.17
N ALA A 148 -4.35 -12.90 7.00
CA ALA A 148 -5.32 -13.72 6.27
C ALA A 148 -4.94 -13.84 4.77
N VAL A 149 -4.52 -12.73 4.15
CA VAL A 149 -4.04 -12.73 2.76
C VAL A 149 -2.74 -13.53 2.61
N ASP A 150 -1.80 -13.37 3.53
CA ASP A 150 -0.49 -14.04 3.48
C ASP A 150 -0.63 -15.57 3.67
N ARG A 151 -1.61 -16.04 4.45
CA ARG A 151 -1.93 -17.47 4.60
C ARG A 151 -2.79 -18.02 3.46
N GLY A 152 -3.38 -17.16 2.64
CA GLY A 152 -4.31 -17.56 1.58
C GLY A 152 -5.77 -17.74 2.03
N ASP A 153 -6.11 -17.35 3.26
CA ASP A 153 -7.50 -17.36 3.78
C ASP A 153 -8.36 -16.28 3.09
N ALA A 154 -7.72 -15.22 2.60
CA ALA A 154 -8.36 -14.16 1.82
C ALA A 154 -7.54 -13.85 0.56
N ILE A 155 -8.23 -13.37 -0.49
CA ILE A 155 -7.59 -12.88 -1.71
C ILE A 155 -7.25 -11.39 -1.53
N GLY A 156 -6.01 -11.01 -1.82
CA GLY A 156 -5.59 -9.62 -1.72
C GLY A 156 -4.12 -9.40 -2.10
N PRO A 157 -3.69 -8.13 -2.16
CA PRO A 157 -2.31 -7.74 -2.43
C PRO A 157 -1.40 -8.01 -1.23
N ARG A 158 -0.10 -7.76 -1.36
CA ARG A 158 0.78 -7.54 -0.21
C ARG A 158 0.34 -6.28 0.52
N ILE A 159 0.25 -6.31 1.83
CA ILE A 159 -0.28 -5.21 2.63
C ILE A 159 0.80 -4.70 3.60
N TYR A 160 1.17 -3.42 3.45
CA TYR A 160 1.94 -2.67 4.42
C TYR A 160 0.98 -1.78 5.21
N SER A 161 0.81 -2.04 6.49
CA SER A 161 -0.16 -1.33 7.33
C SER A 161 0.53 -0.36 8.28
N ALA A 162 -0.05 0.83 8.46
CA ALA A 162 0.35 1.79 9.51
C ALA A 162 -0.28 1.47 10.88
N GLY A 163 -1.19 0.50 10.96
CA GLY A 163 -1.97 0.28 12.18
C GLY A 163 -3.02 1.36 12.42
N GLY A 164 -3.27 1.73 13.65
CA GLY A 164 -4.17 2.84 14.00
C GLY A 164 -3.52 4.19 13.73
N VAL A 165 -4.31 5.14 13.20
CA VAL A 165 -3.85 6.53 13.05
C VAL A 165 -3.63 7.15 14.42
N ILE A 166 -2.57 7.93 14.58
CA ILE A 166 -2.24 8.62 15.83
C ILE A 166 -2.65 10.09 15.69
N SER A 167 -3.52 10.57 16.56
CA SER A 167 -4.06 11.93 16.52
C SER A 167 -4.22 12.48 17.92
N GLN A 168 -4.20 13.80 18.05
CA GLN A 168 -4.48 14.51 19.28
C GLN A 168 -6.00 14.62 19.54
N THR A 169 -6.42 14.99 20.74
CA THR A 169 -7.78 15.42 21.04
C THR A 169 -8.18 16.58 20.11
N SER A 170 -9.38 16.50 19.52
CA SER A 170 -9.88 17.44 18.49
C SER A 170 -9.01 17.49 17.23
N GLY A 171 -8.15 16.52 17.00
CA GLY A 171 -7.37 16.40 15.76
C GLY A 171 -8.15 15.74 14.63
N HIS A 172 -7.49 15.63 13.47
CA HIS A 172 -8.09 15.08 12.25
C HIS A 172 -8.55 13.61 12.39
N GLY A 173 -7.87 12.83 13.22
CA GLY A 173 -8.23 11.45 13.54
C GLY A 173 -9.17 11.29 14.75
N ASP A 174 -9.71 12.37 15.30
CA ASP A 174 -10.72 12.30 16.37
C ASP A 174 -12.12 12.10 15.79
N TRP A 175 -12.51 10.87 15.54
CA TRP A 175 -13.78 10.50 14.90
C TRP A 175 -14.92 10.23 15.88
N ARG A 176 -14.78 10.57 17.18
CA ARG A 176 -15.84 10.39 18.17
C ARG A 176 -17.09 11.18 17.82
N LYS A 177 -18.28 10.60 18.00
CA LYS A 177 -19.56 11.29 17.80
C LYS A 177 -19.69 12.49 18.75
N LYS A 178 -20.34 13.58 18.30
CA LYS A 178 -20.39 14.86 19.00
C LYS A 178 -20.90 14.75 20.46
N GLY A 179 -21.86 13.90 20.72
CA GLY A 179 -22.47 13.72 22.06
C GLY A 179 -21.62 12.90 23.04
N PHE A 180 -20.52 12.30 22.61
CA PHE A 180 -19.73 11.33 23.40
C PHE A 180 -18.26 11.72 23.55
N ARG A 181 -17.93 13.02 23.58
CA ARG A 181 -16.55 13.52 23.61
C ARG A 181 -16.11 13.89 25.03
N THR A 182 -16.04 12.91 25.93
CA THR A 182 -15.36 13.07 27.22
C THR A 182 -13.89 12.69 27.09
N LEU A 183 -13.06 13.00 28.08
CA LEU A 183 -11.63 12.61 28.08
C LEU A 183 -11.49 11.07 28.07
N GLU A 184 -12.32 10.37 28.83
CA GLU A 184 -12.32 8.90 28.94
C GLU A 184 -12.73 8.24 27.62
N SER A 185 -13.64 8.87 26.85
CA SER A 185 -14.13 8.31 25.57
C SER A 185 -13.03 8.17 24.50
N ARG A 186 -11.85 8.78 24.69
CA ARG A 186 -10.68 8.58 23.82
C ARG A 186 -10.25 7.12 23.74
N TYR A 187 -10.49 6.34 24.79
CA TYR A 187 -10.10 4.94 24.90
C TYR A 187 -11.27 3.96 24.68
N THR A 188 -12.50 4.46 24.75
CA THR A 188 -13.70 3.61 24.73
C THR A 188 -14.51 3.71 23.44
N TYR A 189 -14.22 4.66 22.55
CA TYR A 189 -14.87 4.70 21.25
C TYR A 189 -14.44 3.55 20.33
N LYS A 190 -15.31 3.17 19.39
CA LYS A 190 -15.13 1.96 18.58
C LYS A 190 -13.77 1.90 17.89
N ALA A 191 -13.32 2.97 17.27
CA ALA A 191 -12.04 2.97 16.58
C ALA A 191 -10.85 2.69 17.51
N ALA A 192 -10.87 3.18 18.75
CA ALA A 192 -9.84 2.84 19.74
C ALA A 192 -9.92 1.37 20.15
N GLN A 193 -11.11 0.85 20.44
CA GLN A 193 -11.32 -0.56 20.83
C GLN A 193 -10.85 -1.52 19.73
N LEU A 194 -11.00 -1.14 18.47
CA LEU A 194 -10.58 -1.93 17.31
C LEU A 194 -9.11 -1.66 16.91
N GLY A 195 -8.41 -0.74 17.60
CA GLY A 195 -7.06 -0.33 17.24
C GLY A 195 -6.96 0.39 15.89
N MET A 196 -8.05 1.01 15.43
CA MET A 196 -8.10 1.74 14.16
C MET A 196 -7.62 3.18 14.28
N GLY A 197 -7.61 3.74 15.50
CA GLY A 197 -7.12 5.08 15.77
C GLY A 197 -6.88 5.30 17.27
N TYR A 198 -5.90 6.13 17.57
CA TYR A 198 -5.53 6.51 18.93
C TYR A 198 -5.63 8.02 19.07
N ILE A 199 -6.46 8.48 20.03
CA ILE A 199 -6.53 9.89 20.40
C ILE A 199 -5.68 10.04 21.65
N VAL A 200 -4.50 10.61 21.50
CA VAL A 200 -3.48 10.71 22.55
C VAL A 200 -2.90 12.12 22.60
N ASP A 201 -2.63 12.61 23.80
CA ASP A 201 -2.00 13.90 24.03
C ASP A 201 -0.77 13.70 24.91
N GLY A 202 0.32 14.37 24.56
CA GLY A 202 1.61 14.33 25.23
C GLY A 202 2.53 13.20 24.76
N TYR A 203 3.82 13.37 25.06
CA TYR A 203 4.92 12.51 24.59
C TYR A 203 4.71 11.02 24.93
N ASP A 204 4.47 10.72 26.22
CA ASP A 204 4.41 9.33 26.69
C ASP A 204 3.23 8.55 26.10
N ALA A 205 2.07 9.21 26.03
CA ALA A 205 0.87 8.61 25.44
C ALA A 205 1.07 8.35 23.93
N THR A 206 1.66 9.29 23.23
CA THR A 206 1.96 9.18 21.79
C THR A 206 3.01 8.11 21.52
N LEU A 207 4.07 8.03 22.33
CA LEU A 207 5.08 6.98 22.25
C LEU A 207 4.46 5.59 22.47
N SER A 208 3.58 5.49 23.46
CA SER A 208 2.88 4.24 23.76
C SER A 208 1.97 3.80 22.62
N ALA A 209 1.22 4.71 21.99
CA ALA A 209 0.37 4.43 20.84
C ALA A 209 1.18 3.97 19.62
N ALA A 210 2.31 4.64 19.32
CA ALA A 210 3.18 4.25 18.22
C ALA A 210 3.80 2.86 18.42
N ARG A 211 4.23 2.53 19.65
CA ARG A 211 4.72 1.20 20.00
C ARG A 211 3.62 0.13 19.96
N GLN A 212 2.39 0.49 20.34
CA GLN A 212 1.25 -0.42 20.25
C GLN A 212 0.92 -0.77 18.80
N ASN A 213 1.01 0.18 17.86
CA ASN A 213 0.87 -0.09 16.44
C ASN A 213 1.87 -1.16 15.98
N ILE A 214 3.14 -0.99 16.33
CA ILE A 214 4.20 -1.94 15.97
C ILE A 214 3.95 -3.31 16.61
N ALA A 215 3.56 -3.35 17.89
CA ALA A 215 3.22 -4.59 18.60
C ALA A 215 2.05 -5.33 17.92
N ASN A 216 1.09 -4.60 17.33
CA ASN A 216 -0.02 -5.14 16.55
C ASN A 216 0.37 -5.50 15.11
N GLY A 217 1.63 -5.33 14.72
CA GLY A 217 2.19 -5.71 13.43
C GLY A 217 2.11 -4.64 12.35
N ALA A 218 2.01 -3.36 12.72
CA ALA A 218 2.15 -2.27 11.77
C ALA A 218 3.55 -2.25 11.14
N SER A 219 3.64 -1.95 9.86
CA SER A 219 4.90 -1.89 9.11
C SER A 219 5.60 -0.53 9.26
N PHE A 220 4.84 0.52 9.55
CA PHE A 220 5.29 1.90 9.78
C PHE A 220 4.25 2.61 10.65
N ASN A 221 4.51 3.84 11.10
CA ASN A 221 3.53 4.63 11.85
C ASN A 221 3.03 5.83 11.03
N LYS A 222 1.74 6.18 11.18
CA LYS A 222 1.13 7.40 10.65
C LYS A 222 0.55 8.25 11.76
N MET A 223 0.83 9.56 11.74
CA MET A 223 0.20 10.55 12.61
C MET A 223 -0.51 11.64 11.81
N MET A 224 -1.37 12.42 12.50
CA MET A 224 -2.05 13.59 11.97
C MET A 224 -1.36 14.86 12.47
N LEU A 225 -0.91 15.74 11.55
CA LEU A 225 -0.17 16.98 11.88
C LEU A 225 -0.90 18.25 11.49
N SER A 226 -2.01 18.14 10.75
CA SER A 226 -2.86 19.28 10.42
C SER A 226 -4.32 18.87 10.31
N GLY A 227 -5.21 19.86 10.23
CA GLY A 227 -6.59 19.62 9.90
C GLY A 227 -6.77 19.14 8.45
N GLY A 228 -7.89 18.46 8.19
CA GLY A 228 -8.24 17.92 6.89
C GLY A 228 -9.71 18.13 6.52
N VAL A 229 -10.09 17.64 5.34
CA VAL A 229 -11.42 17.84 4.77
C VAL A 229 -12.49 17.07 5.54
N PHE A 230 -12.27 15.78 5.77
CA PHE A 230 -13.28 14.85 6.31
C PHE A 230 -13.33 14.82 7.86
N SER A 231 -13.22 15.98 8.49
CA SER A 231 -13.44 16.15 9.93
C SER A 231 -14.21 17.42 10.22
N THR A 232 -15.11 17.37 11.19
CA THR A 232 -15.89 18.54 11.68
C THR A 232 -15.23 19.23 12.87
N LYS A 233 -14.13 18.69 13.40
CA LYS A 233 -13.56 19.10 14.69
C LYS A 233 -12.33 19.96 14.56
N ASP A 234 -11.73 20.00 13.39
CA ASP A 234 -10.51 20.72 13.06
C ASP A 234 -10.70 21.61 11.84
N GLY A 235 -10.08 22.77 11.83
CA GLY A 235 -9.98 23.64 10.65
C GLY A 235 -8.74 23.27 9.82
N LEU A 236 -8.74 23.55 8.51
CA LEU A 236 -7.57 23.32 7.65
C LEU A 236 -6.31 24.05 8.14
N HIS A 237 -6.49 25.15 8.89
CA HIS A 237 -5.39 25.96 9.46
C HIS A 237 -4.82 25.38 10.76
N THR A 238 -5.40 24.33 11.32
CA THR A 238 -4.97 23.84 12.63
C THR A 238 -3.63 23.12 12.52
N VAL A 239 -2.73 23.50 13.41
CA VAL A 239 -1.45 22.82 13.66
C VAL A 239 -1.68 21.74 14.69
N GLN A 240 -1.36 20.50 14.36
CA GLN A 240 -1.61 19.36 15.22
C GLN A 240 -0.31 18.64 15.58
N GLY A 241 -0.31 17.99 16.73
CA GLY A 241 0.86 17.37 17.31
C GLY A 241 1.95 18.37 17.70
N THR A 242 2.44 18.30 18.92
CA THR A 242 3.62 19.05 19.38
C THR A 242 4.90 18.47 18.80
N GLU A 243 6.03 19.16 18.92
CA GLU A 243 7.31 18.61 18.46
C GLU A 243 7.69 17.34 19.22
N GLU A 244 7.39 17.29 20.53
CA GLU A 244 7.63 16.13 21.39
C GLU A 244 6.82 14.92 20.94
N GLU A 245 5.56 15.11 20.57
CA GLU A 245 4.69 14.05 20.04
C GLU A 245 5.19 13.52 18.70
N ILE A 246 5.63 14.41 17.79
CA ILE A 246 6.25 13.99 16.52
C ILE A 246 7.52 13.18 16.79
N ARG A 247 8.39 13.65 17.70
CA ARG A 247 9.61 12.93 18.12
C ARG A 247 9.29 11.56 18.72
N ALA A 248 8.20 11.44 19.48
CA ALA A 248 7.76 10.16 20.04
C ALA A 248 7.43 9.13 18.98
N VAL A 249 6.67 9.52 17.94
CA VAL A 249 6.32 8.63 16.82
C VAL A 249 7.57 8.25 16.00
N VAL A 250 8.43 9.22 15.71
CA VAL A 250 9.68 8.99 14.96
C VAL A 250 10.60 8.06 15.77
N LEU A 251 10.80 8.32 17.06
CA LEU A 251 11.60 7.47 17.94
C LEU A 251 11.09 6.02 17.98
N ALA A 252 9.78 5.83 18.14
CA ALA A 252 9.18 4.50 18.14
C ALA A 252 9.49 3.76 16.82
N SER A 253 9.36 4.46 15.69
CA SER A 253 9.61 3.88 14.37
C SER A 253 11.10 3.55 14.16
N ASP A 254 11.99 4.49 14.45
CA ASP A 254 13.44 4.33 14.25
C ASP A 254 14.03 3.19 15.09
N THR A 255 13.55 3.03 16.35
CA THR A 255 14.02 1.95 17.24
C THR A 255 13.65 0.55 16.72
N TRP A 256 12.64 0.45 15.87
CA TRP A 256 12.24 -0.79 15.19
C TRP A 256 12.81 -0.91 13.77
N GLY A 257 13.58 0.09 13.32
CA GLY A 257 14.19 0.09 12.00
C GLY A 257 13.20 0.30 10.86
N THR A 258 12.11 1.03 11.14
CA THR A 258 11.09 1.46 10.18
C THR A 258 10.99 3.00 10.15
N TYR A 259 9.89 3.57 9.67
CA TYR A 259 9.74 5.01 9.50
C TYR A 259 8.37 5.52 9.96
N ALA A 260 8.27 6.84 10.10
CA ALA A 260 7.02 7.55 10.35
C ALA A 260 6.63 8.42 9.16
N THR A 261 5.32 8.53 8.92
CA THR A 261 4.69 9.42 7.94
C THR A 261 3.58 10.23 8.59
N ALA A 262 3.09 11.27 7.91
CA ALA A 262 2.02 12.09 8.42
C ALA A 262 1.05 12.59 7.35
N HIS A 263 -0.25 12.66 7.75
CA HIS A 263 -1.23 13.54 7.14
C HIS A 263 -0.87 14.98 7.51
N VAL A 264 -0.55 15.80 6.53
CA VAL A 264 -0.18 17.19 6.76
C VAL A 264 -0.41 18.03 5.50
N ASN A 265 -0.97 19.23 5.64
CA ASN A 265 -1.38 20.06 4.51
C ASN A 265 -0.59 21.36 4.40
N ASN A 266 -0.28 21.99 5.51
CA ASN A 266 0.34 23.32 5.54
C ASN A 266 1.87 23.24 5.37
N PRO A 267 2.51 24.12 4.57
CA PRO A 267 3.95 24.11 4.33
C PRO A 267 4.80 24.13 5.61
N ALA A 268 4.47 24.99 6.57
CA ALA A 268 5.20 25.10 7.84
C ALA A 268 5.18 23.79 8.64
N ASP A 269 4.03 23.07 8.64
CA ASP A 269 3.88 21.79 9.33
C ASP A 269 4.61 20.67 8.59
N VAL A 270 4.59 20.68 7.25
CA VAL A 270 5.41 19.79 6.42
C VAL A 270 6.89 19.94 6.76
N GLN A 271 7.40 21.18 6.74
CA GLN A 271 8.79 21.48 7.07
C GLN A 271 9.14 21.08 8.50
N ARG A 272 8.23 21.32 9.47
CA ARG A 272 8.37 20.90 10.87
C ARG A 272 8.50 19.37 10.97
N GLY A 273 7.59 18.62 10.36
CA GLY A 273 7.63 17.15 10.34
C GLY A 273 8.93 16.61 9.73
N ILE A 274 9.40 17.19 8.63
CA ILE A 274 10.66 16.79 7.98
C ILE A 274 11.87 17.08 8.89
N ARG A 275 11.92 18.24 9.54
CA ARG A 275 13.02 18.56 10.50
C ARG A 275 13.06 17.59 11.68
N LEU A 276 11.92 17.06 12.07
CA LEU A 276 11.78 16.13 13.19
C LEU A 276 11.94 14.66 12.80
N GLY A 277 12.14 14.35 11.51
CA GLY A 277 12.56 13.02 11.08
C GLY A 277 11.54 12.23 10.23
N LEU A 278 10.40 12.81 9.86
CA LEU A 278 9.49 12.15 8.92
C LEU A 278 10.20 11.84 7.59
N LYS A 279 9.93 10.67 7.03
CA LYS A 279 10.54 10.20 5.77
C LYS A 279 9.59 10.28 4.58
N GLU A 280 8.33 10.47 4.84
CA GLU A 280 7.27 10.60 3.84
C GLU A 280 6.26 11.64 4.31
N ILE A 281 5.72 12.37 3.36
CA ILE A 281 4.65 13.36 3.53
C ILE A 281 3.45 12.93 2.70
N LEU A 282 2.29 12.85 3.34
CA LEU A 282 1.01 12.59 2.69
C LEU A 282 0.27 13.91 2.49
N HIS A 283 -0.40 14.06 1.36
CA HIS A 283 -1.20 15.21 0.94
C HIS A 283 -0.37 16.46 0.61
N ALA A 284 0.11 17.20 1.60
CA ALA A 284 0.77 18.50 1.44
C ALA A 284 0.02 19.40 0.42
N GLN A 285 -1.29 19.52 0.60
CA GLN A 285 -2.22 20.10 -0.39
C GLN A 285 -1.97 21.60 -0.64
N PHE A 286 -1.25 22.27 0.27
CA PHE A 286 -0.84 23.67 0.11
C PHE A 286 0.66 23.80 -0.16
N LEU A 287 1.26 22.80 -0.82
CA LEU A 287 2.69 22.78 -1.15
C LEU A 287 3.15 24.10 -1.80
N ASP A 288 4.24 24.66 -1.29
CA ASP A 288 4.94 25.79 -1.89
C ASP A 288 6.33 25.40 -2.41
N ASP A 289 6.98 26.33 -3.13
CA ASP A 289 8.29 26.09 -3.72
C ASP A 289 9.39 25.83 -2.68
N GLU A 290 9.36 26.51 -1.52
CA GLU A 290 10.35 26.33 -0.46
C GLU A 290 10.25 24.92 0.15
N THR A 291 9.03 24.47 0.43
CA THR A 291 8.76 23.15 0.98
C THR A 291 9.11 22.05 -0.02
N ALA A 292 8.75 22.23 -1.30
CA ALA A 292 9.12 21.30 -2.36
C ALA A 292 10.63 21.17 -2.53
N LYS A 293 11.36 22.29 -2.45
CA LYS A 293 12.82 22.31 -2.44
C LYS A 293 13.39 21.51 -1.26
N MET A 294 12.89 21.76 -0.04
CA MET A 294 13.31 21.02 1.16
C MET A 294 13.07 19.52 1.01
N MET A 295 11.88 19.12 0.53
CA MET A 295 11.55 17.71 0.30
C MET A 295 12.51 17.07 -0.71
N SER A 296 12.81 17.78 -1.80
CA SER A 296 13.73 17.36 -2.85
C SER A 296 15.16 17.17 -2.33
N GLU A 297 15.68 18.14 -1.56
CA GLU A 297 17.04 18.10 -1.00
C GLU A 297 17.21 17.00 0.06
N LYS A 298 16.19 16.79 0.87
CA LYS A 298 16.21 15.76 1.94
C LYS A 298 15.75 14.38 1.47
N GLY A 299 15.35 14.22 0.20
CA GLY A 299 14.92 12.94 -0.38
C GLY A 299 13.66 12.38 0.26
N ILE A 300 12.73 13.26 0.65
CA ILE A 300 11.45 12.90 1.27
C ILE A 300 10.51 12.29 0.24
N PHE A 301 9.86 11.17 0.56
CA PHE A 301 8.79 10.65 -0.26
C PHE A 301 7.55 11.51 -0.16
N TYR A 302 6.83 11.63 -1.27
CA TYR A 302 5.64 12.46 -1.36
C TYR A 302 4.50 11.68 -2.00
N ASN A 303 3.35 11.70 -1.35
CA ASN A 303 2.13 11.05 -1.82
C ASN A 303 0.98 12.05 -1.92
N PRO A 304 0.83 12.76 -3.06
CA PRO A 304 -0.32 13.61 -3.34
C PRO A 304 -1.49 12.75 -3.87
N GLN A 305 -2.73 13.22 -3.67
CA GLN A 305 -3.96 12.67 -4.24
C GLN A 305 -4.55 13.72 -5.19
N LEU A 306 -4.18 13.68 -6.46
CA LEU A 306 -4.33 14.82 -7.36
C LEU A 306 -5.75 15.00 -7.90
N SER A 307 -6.40 13.93 -8.38
CA SER A 307 -7.67 14.05 -9.10
C SER A 307 -8.89 14.06 -8.18
N VAL A 308 -8.87 13.26 -7.11
CA VAL A 308 -10.01 13.15 -6.18
C VAL A 308 -10.30 14.45 -5.43
N SER A 309 -9.34 15.36 -5.36
CA SER A 309 -9.48 16.70 -4.81
C SER A 309 -9.73 17.77 -5.87
N SER A 310 -10.05 17.38 -7.11
CA SER A 310 -10.44 18.34 -8.15
C SER A 310 -11.80 18.96 -7.87
N LYS A 311 -12.02 20.20 -8.33
CA LYS A 311 -13.33 20.89 -8.14
C LYS A 311 -14.50 20.07 -8.68
N ALA A 312 -14.33 19.41 -9.83
CA ALA A 312 -15.36 18.56 -10.43
C ALA A 312 -15.70 17.35 -9.53
N ALA A 313 -14.68 16.69 -8.96
CA ALA A 313 -14.87 15.60 -8.02
C ALA A 313 -15.62 16.07 -6.76
N ILE A 314 -15.25 17.23 -6.22
CA ILE A 314 -15.86 17.82 -5.02
C ILE A 314 -17.32 18.16 -5.25
N GLU A 315 -17.66 18.86 -6.37
CA GLU A 315 -19.03 19.21 -6.73
C GLU A 315 -19.92 17.96 -6.84
N ARG A 316 -19.40 16.90 -7.44
CA ARG A 316 -20.12 15.62 -7.54
C ARG A 316 -20.30 14.95 -6.19
N THR A 317 -19.25 14.86 -5.38
CA THR A 317 -19.27 14.15 -4.10
C THR A 317 -20.20 14.77 -3.09
N PHE A 318 -20.20 16.10 -3.00
CA PHE A 318 -20.99 16.85 -2.00
C PHE A 318 -22.31 17.41 -2.53
N GLY A 319 -22.55 17.33 -3.84
CA GLY A 319 -23.77 17.83 -4.47
C GLY A 319 -23.95 19.37 -4.41
N PRO A 320 -25.11 19.88 -4.84
CA PRO A 320 -25.43 21.30 -4.75
C PRO A 320 -25.78 21.66 -3.29
N GLY A 321 -25.22 22.74 -2.80
CA GLY A 321 -25.49 23.26 -1.47
C GLY A 321 -24.26 23.38 -0.58
N PRO A 322 -24.37 24.18 0.48
CA PRO A 322 -23.26 24.41 1.39
C PRO A 322 -23.06 23.22 2.34
N SER A 323 -21.82 22.81 2.51
CA SER A 323 -21.41 21.93 3.58
C SER A 323 -20.00 22.32 4.05
N VAL A 324 -19.69 22.08 5.32
CA VAL A 324 -18.37 22.34 5.88
C VAL A 324 -17.30 21.55 5.12
N PHE A 325 -17.58 20.30 4.79
CA PHE A 325 -16.67 19.45 4.03
C PHE A 325 -16.44 19.99 2.62
N LYS A 326 -17.51 20.38 1.91
CA LYS A 326 -17.41 20.97 0.57
C LYS A 326 -16.58 22.25 0.59
N SER A 327 -16.81 23.15 1.55
CA SER A 327 -16.05 24.40 1.67
C SER A 327 -14.55 24.12 1.89
N LYS A 328 -14.20 23.22 2.79
CA LYS A 328 -12.81 22.81 3.01
C LYS A 328 -12.21 22.15 1.75
N ALA A 329 -12.94 21.25 1.10
CA ALA A 329 -12.50 20.56 -0.09
C ALA A 329 -12.20 21.53 -1.24
N MET A 330 -13.04 22.57 -1.43
CA MET A 330 -12.81 23.60 -2.46
C MET A 330 -11.54 24.41 -2.23
N ILE A 331 -11.22 24.72 -0.96
CA ILE A 331 -9.95 25.40 -0.60
C ILE A 331 -8.76 24.48 -0.92
N VAL A 332 -8.89 23.19 -0.61
CA VAL A 332 -7.89 22.18 -0.92
C VAL A 332 -7.68 22.03 -2.42
N ALA A 333 -8.75 22.02 -3.22
CA ALA A 333 -8.66 21.93 -4.68
C ALA A 333 -7.82 23.06 -5.30
N ASP A 334 -7.94 24.28 -4.77
CA ASP A 334 -7.13 25.41 -5.24
C ASP A 334 -5.62 25.25 -4.94
N GLY A 335 -5.29 24.60 -3.83
CA GLY A 335 -3.91 24.23 -3.50
C GLY A 335 -3.40 23.11 -4.40
N MET A 336 -4.16 22.02 -4.51
CA MET A 336 -3.80 20.84 -5.29
C MET A 336 -3.54 21.15 -6.77
N ALA A 337 -4.31 22.04 -7.37
CA ALA A 337 -4.14 22.45 -8.76
C ALA A 337 -2.74 23.03 -9.06
N LYS A 338 -2.03 23.52 -8.06
CA LYS A 338 -0.67 24.11 -8.19
C LYS A 338 0.44 23.06 -8.12
N ILE A 339 0.20 21.91 -7.49
CA ILE A 339 1.20 20.89 -7.19
C ILE A 339 1.95 20.41 -8.44
N PRO A 340 1.29 20.05 -9.57
CA PRO A 340 2.03 19.59 -10.74
C PRO A 340 3.05 20.62 -11.25
N GLY A 341 2.68 21.92 -11.26
CA GLY A 341 3.57 22.99 -11.68
C GLY A 341 4.75 23.21 -10.73
N ILE A 342 4.55 22.97 -9.44
CA ILE A 342 5.61 23.08 -8.43
C ILE A 342 6.57 21.91 -8.54
N VAL A 343 6.09 20.68 -8.48
CA VAL A 343 6.95 19.48 -8.42
C VAL A 343 7.80 19.28 -9.68
N LYS A 344 7.31 19.70 -10.85
CA LYS A 344 8.06 19.66 -12.11
C LYS A 344 9.37 20.47 -12.07
N LYS A 345 9.48 21.45 -11.17
CA LYS A 345 10.72 22.21 -10.95
C LYS A 345 11.78 21.41 -10.17
N TYR A 346 11.38 20.31 -9.54
CA TYR A 346 12.20 19.51 -8.64
C TYR A 346 12.26 18.03 -9.08
N PRO A 347 13.08 17.68 -10.09
CA PRO A 347 13.15 16.30 -10.62
C PRO A 347 13.47 15.25 -9.54
N LYS A 348 14.31 15.58 -8.56
CA LYS A 348 14.63 14.67 -7.45
C LYS A 348 13.41 14.39 -6.56
N LEU A 349 12.47 15.34 -6.41
CA LEU A 349 11.22 15.11 -5.71
C LEU A 349 10.30 14.23 -6.54
N MET A 350 10.23 14.43 -7.86
CA MET A 350 9.45 13.55 -8.75
C MET A 350 9.90 12.09 -8.67
N GLU A 351 11.22 11.81 -8.47
CA GLU A 351 11.76 10.47 -8.22
C GLU A 351 11.39 9.89 -6.83
N LYS A 352 10.65 10.63 -6.04
CA LYS A 352 10.13 10.25 -4.72
C LYS A 352 8.61 10.36 -4.62
N MET A 353 7.94 10.72 -5.73
CA MET A 353 6.48 10.79 -5.75
C MET A 353 5.88 9.42 -5.96
N THR A 354 5.07 8.98 -5.02
CA THR A 354 4.35 7.70 -5.05
C THR A 354 2.90 7.91 -5.43
N PHE A 355 2.35 6.96 -6.16
CA PHE A 355 0.93 6.96 -6.51
C PHE A 355 0.07 6.57 -5.30
N GLY A 356 -1.03 7.27 -5.09
CA GLY A 356 -2.03 6.97 -4.07
C GLY A 356 -3.32 7.72 -4.29
N VAL A 357 -4.46 7.10 -3.99
CA VAL A 357 -5.79 7.69 -4.24
C VAL A 357 -6.46 8.19 -2.97
N ASP A 358 -6.18 7.57 -1.83
CA ASP A 358 -6.82 7.89 -0.54
C ASP A 358 -8.36 7.85 -0.60
N THR A 359 -8.89 6.88 -1.32
CA THR A 359 -10.35 6.73 -1.47
C THR A 359 -10.96 6.20 -0.18
N VAL A 360 -11.92 6.96 0.38
CA VAL A 360 -12.63 6.61 1.61
C VAL A 360 -14.12 6.93 1.47
N THR A 361 -14.97 6.18 2.16
CA THR A 361 -16.41 6.40 2.30
C THR A 361 -17.18 6.49 0.97
N VAL A 362 -16.80 5.71 -0.03
CA VAL A 362 -17.41 5.67 -1.36
C VAL A 362 -17.93 4.28 -1.73
N SER A 363 -18.81 4.23 -2.72
CA SER A 363 -19.28 2.96 -3.28
C SER A 363 -18.12 2.20 -3.96
N PRO A 364 -18.22 0.86 -4.12
CA PRO A 364 -17.22 0.09 -4.86
C PRO A 364 -16.99 0.61 -6.29
N ALA A 365 -18.05 1.04 -6.98
CA ALA A 365 -17.95 1.59 -8.33
C ALA A 365 -17.21 2.93 -8.34
N ASP A 366 -17.48 3.81 -7.38
CA ASP A 366 -16.78 5.10 -7.25
C ASP A 366 -15.30 4.91 -6.87
N ALA A 367 -14.99 3.94 -6.02
CA ALA A 367 -13.61 3.61 -5.69
C ALA A 367 -12.79 3.22 -6.94
N ILE A 368 -13.40 2.43 -7.83
CA ILE A 368 -12.78 2.05 -9.10
C ILE A 368 -12.65 3.26 -10.03
N ARG A 369 -13.70 4.07 -10.20
CA ARG A 369 -13.66 5.27 -11.03
C ARG A 369 -12.62 6.28 -10.57
N ASN A 370 -12.54 6.53 -9.27
CA ASN A 370 -11.53 7.42 -8.69
C ASN A 370 -10.10 6.94 -9.01
N ARG A 371 -9.84 5.65 -8.86
CA ARG A 371 -8.53 5.06 -9.15
C ARG A 371 -8.17 5.13 -10.62
N ASP A 372 -9.10 4.76 -11.50
CA ASP A 372 -8.90 4.80 -12.94
C ASP A 372 -8.62 6.23 -13.43
N HIS A 373 -9.36 7.19 -12.90
CA HIS A 373 -9.17 8.60 -13.23
C HIS A 373 -7.87 9.15 -12.64
N GLU A 374 -7.48 8.78 -11.43
CA GLU A 374 -6.20 9.18 -10.83
C GLU A 374 -5.02 8.68 -11.65
N ILE A 375 -5.04 7.42 -12.14
CA ILE A 375 -4.01 6.88 -13.05
C ILE A 375 -3.89 7.73 -14.31
N TRP A 376 -5.02 8.05 -14.94
CA TRP A 376 -5.04 8.89 -16.15
C TRP A 376 -4.56 10.30 -15.85
N PHE A 377 -5.02 10.92 -14.77
CA PHE A 377 -4.67 12.29 -14.39
C PHE A 377 -3.16 12.45 -14.13
N TRP A 378 -2.56 11.48 -13.45
CA TRP A 378 -1.10 11.45 -13.27
C TRP A 378 -0.37 11.39 -14.61
N SER A 379 -0.86 10.57 -15.54
CA SER A 379 -0.28 10.45 -16.88
C SER A 379 -0.42 11.75 -17.68
N ASP A 380 -1.57 12.41 -17.60
CA ASP A 380 -1.80 13.72 -18.21
C ASP A 380 -0.83 14.78 -17.64
N GLN A 381 -0.61 14.76 -16.35
CA GLN A 381 0.24 15.74 -15.69
C GLN A 381 1.74 15.45 -15.82
N PHE A 382 2.18 14.21 -15.74
CA PHE A 382 3.61 13.84 -15.61
C PHE A 382 4.13 12.93 -16.73
N GLY A 383 3.26 12.51 -17.63
CA GLY A 383 3.56 11.53 -18.67
C GLY A 383 3.53 10.08 -18.17
N ASN A 384 3.34 9.15 -19.12
CA ASN A 384 3.16 7.73 -18.81
C ASN A 384 4.33 7.14 -18.04
N PHE A 385 5.56 7.43 -18.46
CA PHE A 385 6.75 6.85 -17.82
C PHE A 385 6.87 7.23 -16.34
N GLN A 386 6.70 8.52 -15.99
CA GLN A 386 6.77 8.95 -14.59
C GLN A 386 5.61 8.34 -13.78
N THR A 387 4.42 8.26 -14.35
CA THR A 387 3.24 7.63 -13.72
C THR A 387 3.50 6.15 -13.45
N LEU A 388 4.02 5.42 -14.42
CA LEU A 388 4.36 4.00 -14.26
C LEU A 388 5.44 3.78 -13.19
N LYS A 389 6.46 4.64 -13.11
CA LYS A 389 7.44 4.58 -12.02
C LYS A 389 6.79 4.80 -10.65
N SER A 390 5.89 5.77 -10.55
CA SER A 390 5.17 6.07 -9.29
C SER A 390 4.27 4.91 -8.87
N LEU A 391 3.63 4.26 -9.83
CA LEU A 391 2.80 3.06 -9.66
C LEU A 391 3.60 1.78 -9.40
N THR A 392 4.92 1.78 -9.57
CA THR A 392 5.74 0.57 -9.48
C THR A 392 7.00 0.80 -8.64
N SER A 393 8.14 1.11 -9.27
CA SER A 393 9.45 1.12 -8.62
C SER A 393 9.61 2.15 -7.51
N ILE A 394 8.95 3.32 -7.62
CA ILE A 394 9.00 4.35 -6.56
C ILE A 394 8.18 3.87 -5.35
N GLY A 395 6.99 3.29 -5.56
CA GLY A 395 6.21 2.64 -4.51
C GLY A 395 6.99 1.50 -3.83
N GLY A 396 7.71 0.69 -4.60
CA GLY A 396 8.60 -0.36 -4.08
C GLY A 396 9.74 0.18 -3.22
N LYS A 397 10.35 1.29 -3.62
CA LYS A 397 11.37 1.99 -2.82
C LYS A 397 10.80 2.55 -1.51
N LEU A 398 9.57 3.07 -1.54
CA LEU A 398 8.89 3.53 -0.34
C LEU A 398 8.60 2.36 0.61
N ALA A 399 8.07 1.24 0.11
CA ALA A 399 7.84 0.04 0.91
C ALA A 399 9.13 -0.48 1.57
N ALA A 400 10.26 -0.38 0.88
CA ALA A 400 11.58 -0.77 1.41
C ALA A 400 12.07 0.10 2.58
N LEU A 401 11.50 1.31 2.82
CA LEU A 401 11.82 2.11 4.01
C LEU A 401 11.43 1.43 5.32
N THR A 402 10.56 0.42 5.27
CA THR A 402 10.25 -0.42 6.44
C THR A 402 11.47 -1.21 6.94
N GLY A 403 12.57 -1.25 6.18
CA GLY A 403 13.89 -1.70 6.60
C GLY A 403 13.88 -3.07 7.26
N LYS A 404 14.36 -3.16 8.50
CA LYS A 404 14.37 -4.41 9.27
C LYS A 404 12.98 -4.89 9.70
N HIS A 405 12.00 -4.01 9.68
CA HIS A 405 10.59 -4.30 10.03
C HIS A 405 9.74 -4.60 8.79
N ASN A 406 10.38 -4.85 7.63
CA ASN A 406 9.70 -5.18 6.39
C ASN A 406 8.97 -6.53 6.50
N PRO A 407 7.63 -6.59 6.31
CA PRO A 407 6.90 -7.86 6.34
C PRO A 407 7.22 -8.78 5.14
N TYR A 408 7.84 -8.24 4.09
CA TYR A 408 8.20 -8.97 2.86
C TYR A 408 9.67 -8.72 2.49
N PRO A 409 10.63 -9.31 3.24
CA PRO A 409 12.05 -8.95 3.12
C PRO A 409 12.82 -9.69 2.02
N PHE A 410 12.21 -10.68 1.32
CA PHE A 410 12.96 -11.63 0.49
C PHE A 410 13.13 -11.20 -0.97
N GLY A 411 12.41 -10.19 -1.45
CA GLY A 411 12.47 -9.71 -2.82
C GLY A 411 12.17 -8.22 -2.94
N LYS A 412 12.60 -7.61 -4.04
CA LYS A 412 12.23 -6.23 -4.38
C LYS A 412 10.82 -6.17 -4.95
N LEU A 413 10.15 -5.04 -4.79
CA LEU A 413 8.82 -4.76 -5.32
C LEU A 413 8.87 -3.70 -6.42
N GLY A 414 7.92 -3.77 -7.34
CA GLY A 414 7.73 -2.77 -8.39
C GLY A 414 8.80 -2.77 -9.48
N VAL A 415 9.56 -3.86 -9.62
CA VAL A 415 10.59 -4.02 -10.65
C VAL A 415 10.58 -5.43 -11.23
N ILE A 416 10.98 -5.56 -12.51
CA ILE A 416 11.26 -6.85 -13.15
C ILE A 416 12.77 -7.01 -13.22
N GLU A 417 13.34 -7.72 -12.24
CA GLU A 417 14.76 -8.06 -12.18
C GLU A 417 14.96 -9.36 -11.41
N LYS A 418 16.10 -10.02 -11.59
CA LYS A 418 16.44 -11.23 -10.83
C LYS A 418 16.40 -10.97 -9.33
N GLY A 419 15.73 -11.85 -8.57
CA GLY A 419 15.54 -11.76 -7.13
C GLY A 419 14.41 -10.81 -6.70
N ALA A 420 13.68 -10.18 -7.63
CA ALA A 420 12.46 -9.47 -7.30
C ALA A 420 11.29 -10.45 -7.09
N TYR A 421 10.30 -10.05 -6.32
CA TYR A 421 9.06 -10.83 -6.22
C TYR A 421 8.39 -10.95 -7.60
N ALA A 422 7.84 -12.12 -7.88
CA ALA A 422 7.02 -12.38 -9.06
C ALA A 422 5.61 -11.79 -8.86
N ASP A 423 5.57 -10.47 -8.72
CA ASP A 423 4.38 -9.64 -8.73
C ASP A 423 4.31 -8.99 -10.11
N ILE A 424 3.52 -9.55 -11.02
CA ILE A 424 3.63 -9.32 -12.46
C ILE A 424 2.24 -9.11 -13.08
N LEU A 425 2.16 -8.16 -14.01
CA LEU A 425 1.05 -8.04 -14.94
C LEU A 425 1.52 -8.40 -16.36
N LEU A 426 0.63 -9.03 -17.12
CA LEU A 426 0.79 -9.18 -18.57
C LEU A 426 -0.35 -8.41 -19.24
N VAL A 427 -0.01 -7.44 -20.09
CA VAL A 427 -0.99 -6.52 -20.67
C VAL A 427 -0.91 -6.49 -22.20
N ASP A 428 -2.07 -6.38 -22.86
CA ASP A 428 -2.14 -6.08 -24.28
C ASP A 428 -1.75 -4.60 -24.49
N GLY A 429 -0.82 -4.33 -25.40
CA GLY A 429 -0.35 -2.97 -25.71
C GLY A 429 0.86 -2.52 -24.86
N ASN A 430 1.21 -1.25 -24.99
CA ASN A 430 2.38 -0.62 -24.37
C ASN A 430 1.94 0.48 -23.39
N PRO A 431 2.05 0.30 -22.08
CA PRO A 431 1.63 1.30 -21.09
C PRO A 431 2.51 2.57 -21.11
N LEU A 432 3.71 2.52 -21.70
CA LEU A 432 4.54 3.71 -21.91
C LEU A 432 3.94 4.64 -22.99
N GLU A 433 3.13 4.11 -23.89
CA GLU A 433 2.47 4.85 -24.97
C GLU A 433 1.02 5.17 -24.64
N ASP A 434 0.32 4.23 -23.99
CA ASP A 434 -1.10 4.35 -23.66
C ASP A 434 -1.38 3.82 -22.23
N ILE A 435 -1.62 4.74 -21.31
CA ILE A 435 -1.91 4.41 -19.90
C ILE A 435 -3.26 3.71 -19.71
N THR A 436 -4.16 3.79 -20.71
CA THR A 436 -5.48 3.15 -20.62
C THR A 436 -5.39 1.63 -20.63
N VAL A 437 -4.29 1.06 -21.13
CA VAL A 437 -4.09 -0.40 -21.14
C VAL A 437 -3.96 -0.99 -19.73
N ILE A 438 -3.67 -0.18 -18.72
CA ILE A 438 -3.67 -0.57 -17.32
C ILE A 438 -4.86 -0.01 -16.53
N GLY A 439 -5.87 0.53 -17.19
CA GLY A 439 -7.11 1.01 -16.60
C GLY A 439 -7.24 2.52 -16.44
N GLY A 440 -6.24 3.33 -16.84
CA GLY A 440 -6.36 4.79 -16.81
C GLY A 440 -7.57 5.27 -17.62
N ASN A 441 -8.39 6.19 -17.06
CA ASN A 441 -9.61 6.66 -17.70
C ASN A 441 -9.77 8.18 -17.54
N PRO A 442 -9.88 8.93 -18.67
CA PRO A 442 -10.10 10.38 -18.61
C PRO A 442 -11.46 10.77 -18.00
N LYS A 443 -12.44 9.86 -18.05
CA LYS A 443 -13.77 10.08 -17.48
C LYS A 443 -13.75 9.71 -15.99
N LEU A 444 -14.30 10.60 -15.17
CA LEU A 444 -14.43 10.34 -13.74
C LEU A 444 -15.86 9.88 -13.41
N PHE A 445 -16.87 10.72 -13.63
CA PHE A 445 -18.25 10.45 -13.18
C PHE A 445 -19.17 9.91 -14.25
N ASP A 446 -18.86 10.17 -15.49
CA ASP A 446 -19.55 9.66 -16.67
C ASP A 446 -18.89 8.39 -17.23
N ALA A 447 -17.89 7.86 -16.53
CA ALA A 447 -17.36 6.55 -16.82
C ALA A 447 -18.41 5.47 -16.47
N PRO A 448 -18.63 4.48 -17.34
CA PRO A 448 -19.53 3.38 -17.03
C PRO A 448 -18.98 2.58 -15.84
N ASP A 449 -19.89 2.04 -15.03
CA ASP A 449 -19.52 1.14 -13.95
C ASP A 449 -18.80 -0.09 -14.51
N ARG A 450 -17.68 -0.44 -13.89
CA ARG A 450 -16.97 -1.69 -14.15
C ARG A 450 -16.74 -2.46 -12.85
N LYS A 451 -16.56 -3.75 -12.98
CA LYS A 451 -16.13 -4.61 -11.87
C LYS A 451 -14.61 -4.65 -11.79
N ALA A 452 -14.07 -4.86 -10.60
CA ALA A 452 -12.66 -5.15 -10.44
C ALA A 452 -12.26 -6.36 -11.30
N GLY A 453 -11.09 -6.29 -11.94
CA GLY A 453 -10.59 -7.32 -12.85
C GLY A 453 -11.16 -7.26 -14.27
N SER A 454 -12.04 -6.32 -14.58
CA SER A 454 -12.67 -6.24 -15.92
C SER A 454 -11.90 -5.44 -16.95
N VAL A 455 -10.74 -4.86 -16.61
CA VAL A 455 -9.83 -4.25 -17.60
C VAL A 455 -9.39 -5.33 -18.57
N LYS A 456 -9.88 -5.25 -19.83
CA LYS A 456 -9.73 -6.34 -20.83
C LYS A 456 -8.29 -6.53 -21.27
N THR A 457 -7.52 -5.46 -21.30
CA THR A 457 -6.11 -5.43 -21.68
C THR A 457 -5.19 -6.04 -20.64
N VAL A 458 -5.58 -6.08 -19.37
CA VAL A 458 -4.86 -6.80 -18.31
C VAL A 458 -5.21 -8.29 -18.40
N ARG A 459 -4.33 -9.06 -19.04
CA ARG A 459 -4.57 -10.47 -19.40
C ARG A 459 -4.17 -11.43 -18.27
N LEU A 460 -3.11 -11.10 -17.54
CA LEU A 460 -2.63 -11.91 -16.43
C LEU A 460 -2.31 -11.01 -15.24
N ILE A 461 -2.68 -11.49 -14.06
CA ILE A 461 -2.28 -10.92 -12.76
C ILE A 461 -1.64 -12.03 -11.96
N MET A 462 -0.38 -11.84 -11.62
CA MET A 462 0.38 -12.72 -10.74
C MET A 462 0.84 -11.93 -9.52
N LYS A 463 0.66 -12.49 -8.33
CA LYS A 463 1.20 -11.98 -7.08
C LYS A 463 1.87 -13.14 -6.36
N ASP A 464 3.08 -12.93 -5.89
CA ASP A 464 3.83 -13.94 -5.13
C ASP A 464 3.97 -15.27 -5.90
N GLY A 465 4.20 -15.20 -7.24
CA GLY A 465 4.29 -16.36 -8.12
C GLY A 465 2.96 -17.08 -8.38
N LYS A 466 1.88 -16.67 -7.72
CA LYS A 466 0.53 -17.25 -7.89
C LYS A 466 -0.31 -16.43 -8.87
N ILE A 467 -0.94 -17.11 -9.81
CA ILE A 467 -1.82 -16.48 -10.81
C ILE A 467 -3.22 -16.29 -10.21
N TYR A 468 -3.73 -15.06 -10.28
CA TYR A 468 -5.08 -14.67 -9.82
C TYR A 468 -6.03 -14.37 -10.98
N LYS A 469 -5.49 -13.94 -12.12
CA LYS A 469 -6.22 -13.75 -13.38
C LYS A 469 -5.39 -14.32 -14.52
N ASN A 470 -6.00 -15.08 -15.41
CA ASN A 470 -5.43 -15.51 -16.68
C ASN A 470 -6.55 -15.58 -17.72
N THR A 471 -6.43 -14.76 -18.76
CA THR A 471 -7.35 -14.67 -19.91
C THR A 471 -6.60 -14.68 -21.24
N LEU A 472 -5.41 -15.30 -21.24
CA LEU A 472 -4.58 -15.51 -22.42
C LEU A 472 -5.20 -16.54 -23.36
#